data_534e47d4d88830804d285d848552030f
#
_entry.id   534e47d4d88830804d285d848552030f
#
_cell.length_a   1.000
_cell.length_b   1.000
_cell.length_c   1.000
_cell.angle_alpha   90.00
_cell.angle_beta   90.00
_cell.angle_gamma   90.00
#
_symmetry.space_group_name_H-M   'P 1'
#
loop_
_entity.id
_entity.type
_entity.pdbx_description
1 polymer ?
#
loop_
_entity_poly.entity_id
_entity_poly.type
_entity_poly.pdbx_seq_one_letter_code
_entity_poly.pdbx_strand_id
1 'polypeptide(L)'
;VECEGKHRVYLDFMKQLFALTKNHGQTAQFWADIIMERPDLVSELPKGVIPVIWGYEADSPFAEQCRIVTEAGFRDQFYVAPGAGNWNSFSGRLDVAKANIRLTAKQGHAHGARGLLLTAWGDNGHHQPWFTLYPALIIASAESHGQTLDEAELAETIDTLFYPDEPKGHGTSICALGQIDGLLTQPSPPNSFLNSAFFANEKQLKDSLLPLTNPTELTKCGEALNAIPTDGLDPEIALSVRLNRAGLERCLNKTASESKAQLVKDFATQWRKHSREGGLAESLARIPR
;
A
#
# COMPACT_ATOMS: atom_id res chain seq x y z
N VAL A 1 -6.14 -33.34 -7.45
CA VAL A 1 -6.70 -31.97 -7.49
C VAL A 1 -8.02 -31.97 -8.27
N GLU A 2 -8.08 -32.65 -9.43
CA GLU A 2 -9.32 -32.69 -10.24
C GLU A 2 -10.48 -33.43 -9.56
N CYS A 3 -10.19 -34.44 -8.73
CA CYS A 3 -11.22 -35.23 -8.04
C CYS A 3 -11.75 -34.60 -6.74
N GLU A 4 -10.92 -33.79 -6.05
CA GLU A 4 -11.26 -33.27 -4.71
C GLU A 4 -11.44 -31.73 -4.68
N GLY A 5 -11.06 -31.05 -5.75
CA GLY A 5 -11.05 -29.59 -5.86
C GLY A 5 -9.88 -28.93 -5.11
N LYS A 6 -9.40 -27.82 -5.68
CA LYS A 6 -8.19 -27.10 -5.19
C LYS A 6 -8.26 -26.72 -3.71
N HIS A 7 -9.44 -26.33 -3.22
CA HIS A 7 -9.62 -25.85 -1.85
C HIS A 7 -9.56 -26.97 -0.81
N ARG A 8 -10.04 -28.18 -1.14
CA ARG A 8 -9.92 -29.35 -0.25
C ARG A 8 -8.45 -29.73 -0.11
N VAL A 9 -7.72 -29.84 -1.22
CA VAL A 9 -6.29 -30.15 -1.21
C VAL A 9 -5.50 -29.08 -0.42
N TYR A 10 -5.85 -27.80 -0.61
CA TYR A 10 -5.26 -26.69 0.17
C TYR A 10 -5.51 -26.89 1.68
N LEU A 11 -6.77 -27.09 2.09
CA LEU A 11 -7.13 -27.25 3.49
C LEU A 11 -6.41 -28.44 4.14
N ASP A 12 -6.37 -29.58 3.46
CA ASP A 12 -5.73 -30.80 4.00
C ASP A 12 -4.21 -30.62 4.13
N PHE A 13 -3.58 -29.92 3.20
CA PHE A 13 -2.18 -29.53 3.32
C PHE A 13 -1.96 -28.54 4.48
N MET A 14 -2.78 -27.51 4.59
CA MET A 14 -2.68 -26.53 5.69
C MET A 14 -2.90 -27.20 7.06
N LYS A 15 -3.79 -28.18 7.20
CA LYS A 15 -3.97 -28.94 8.44
C LYS A 15 -2.69 -29.67 8.87
N GLN A 16 -1.89 -30.18 7.93
CA GLN A 16 -0.60 -30.79 8.23
C GLN A 16 0.41 -29.74 8.74
N LEU A 17 0.48 -28.57 8.11
CA LEU A 17 1.32 -27.47 8.56
C LEU A 17 0.91 -26.96 9.95
N PHE A 18 -0.38 -26.83 10.22
CA PHE A 18 -0.90 -26.44 11.54
C PHE A 18 -0.56 -27.46 12.63
N ALA A 19 -0.62 -28.76 12.32
CA ALA A 19 -0.18 -29.80 13.26
C ALA A 19 1.30 -29.70 13.54
N LEU A 20 2.11 -29.43 12.52
CA LEU A 20 3.57 -29.25 12.67
C LEU A 20 3.91 -28.05 13.55
N THR A 21 3.31 -26.88 13.29
CA THR A 21 3.55 -25.68 14.13
C THR A 21 3.11 -25.91 15.57
N LYS A 22 1.97 -26.57 15.79
CA LYS A 22 1.49 -26.92 17.14
C LYS A 22 2.47 -27.83 17.87
N ASN A 23 3.06 -28.83 17.20
CA ASN A 23 4.06 -29.73 17.80
C ASN A 23 5.34 -28.98 18.23
N HIS A 24 5.61 -27.82 17.63
CA HIS A 24 6.71 -26.92 18.03
C HIS A 24 6.28 -25.85 19.05
N GLY A 25 5.09 -25.93 19.63
CA GLY A 25 4.58 -24.95 20.61
C GLY A 25 4.23 -23.59 19.99
N GLN A 26 4.06 -23.51 18.67
CA GLN A 26 3.77 -22.29 17.95
C GLN A 26 2.28 -22.18 17.60
N THR A 27 1.77 -20.95 17.52
CA THR A 27 0.45 -20.66 17.00
C THR A 27 0.58 -20.25 15.53
N ALA A 28 -0.08 -21.01 14.64
CA ALA A 28 -0.05 -20.69 13.21
C ALA A 28 -0.94 -19.51 12.88
N GLN A 29 -0.40 -18.57 12.11
CA GLN A 29 -1.15 -17.52 11.42
C GLN A 29 -1.05 -17.76 9.93
N PHE A 30 -2.13 -17.53 9.18
CA PHE A 30 -2.13 -17.75 7.74
C PHE A 30 -3.08 -16.78 7.02
N TRP A 31 -2.77 -16.47 5.77
CA TRP A 31 -3.60 -15.64 4.91
C TRP A 31 -4.86 -16.44 4.52
N ALA A 32 -6.03 -15.85 4.77
CA ALA A 32 -7.29 -16.56 4.68
C ALA A 32 -7.94 -16.54 3.28
N ASP A 33 -7.37 -15.85 2.31
CA ASP A 33 -7.94 -15.62 0.99
C ASP A 33 -8.40 -16.91 0.29
N ILE A 34 -7.53 -17.91 0.22
CA ILE A 34 -7.83 -19.18 -0.48
C ILE A 34 -8.99 -19.94 0.17
N ILE A 35 -9.02 -20.01 1.51
CA ILE A 35 -10.09 -20.74 2.19
C ILE A 35 -11.41 -19.95 2.15
N MET A 36 -11.37 -18.63 2.06
CA MET A 36 -12.54 -17.77 1.96
C MET A 36 -13.29 -17.91 0.63
N GLU A 37 -12.64 -18.44 -0.42
CA GLU A 37 -13.34 -18.83 -1.67
C GLU A 37 -14.37 -19.97 -1.44
N ARG A 38 -14.27 -20.69 -0.30
CA ARG A 38 -15.15 -21.78 0.10
C ARG A 38 -15.52 -21.65 1.58
N PRO A 39 -16.50 -20.77 1.90
CA PRO A 39 -16.91 -20.48 3.27
C PRO A 39 -17.31 -21.73 4.08
N ASP A 40 -17.87 -22.74 3.43
CA ASP A 40 -18.23 -24.03 4.02
C ASP A 40 -17.04 -24.77 4.64
N LEU A 41 -15.83 -24.56 4.10
CA LEU A 41 -14.60 -25.20 4.59
C LEU A 41 -13.95 -24.46 5.76
N VAL A 42 -14.32 -23.20 6.00
CA VAL A 42 -13.71 -22.41 7.08
C VAL A 42 -13.99 -23.04 8.45
N SER A 43 -15.17 -23.62 8.66
CA SER A 43 -15.53 -24.32 9.90
C SER A 43 -14.69 -25.58 10.18
N GLU A 44 -14.03 -26.13 9.16
CA GLU A 44 -13.14 -27.31 9.29
C GLU A 44 -11.71 -26.94 9.71
N LEU A 45 -11.37 -25.67 9.80
CA LEU A 45 -10.08 -25.24 10.31
C LEU A 45 -9.90 -25.66 11.78
N PRO A 46 -8.71 -26.12 12.16
CA PRO A 46 -8.43 -26.47 13.57
C PRO A 46 -8.59 -25.24 14.47
N LYS A 47 -9.16 -25.44 15.65
CA LYS A 47 -9.18 -24.37 16.66
C LYS A 47 -7.76 -24.02 17.12
N GLY A 48 -7.52 -22.75 17.37
CA GLY A 48 -6.23 -22.22 17.79
C GLY A 48 -5.31 -21.77 16.64
N VAL A 49 -5.71 -21.95 15.36
CA VAL A 49 -5.06 -21.25 14.25
C VAL A 49 -5.67 -19.83 14.11
N ILE A 50 -4.94 -18.92 13.54
CA ILE A 50 -5.34 -17.52 13.40
C ILE A 50 -5.46 -17.18 11.90
N PRO A 51 -6.69 -17.15 11.36
CA PRO A 51 -6.93 -16.59 10.04
C PRO A 51 -6.57 -15.09 9.99
N VAL A 52 -5.89 -14.65 8.95
CA VAL A 52 -5.61 -13.23 8.68
C VAL A 52 -6.37 -12.83 7.43
N ILE A 53 -7.37 -12.01 7.59
CA ILE A 53 -8.22 -11.48 6.51
C ILE A 53 -7.54 -10.24 5.94
N TRP A 54 -7.20 -10.25 4.65
CA TRP A 54 -6.54 -9.13 4.02
C TRP A 54 -7.34 -8.54 2.86
N GLY A 55 -7.12 -7.26 2.63
CA GLY A 55 -7.68 -6.52 1.50
C GLY A 55 -7.11 -5.11 1.48
N TYR A 56 -6.85 -4.54 0.31
CA TYR A 56 -6.02 -3.35 0.18
C TYR A 56 -6.70 -2.19 -0.51
N GLU A 57 -7.92 -2.36 -1.00
CA GLU A 57 -8.70 -1.32 -1.65
C GLU A 57 -9.78 -0.75 -0.71
N ALA A 58 -10.28 0.44 -1.02
CA ALA A 58 -11.26 1.16 -0.21
C ALA A 58 -12.59 0.41 -0.04
N ASP A 59 -12.90 -0.50 -0.96
CA ASP A 59 -14.12 -1.30 -1.01
C ASP A 59 -13.89 -2.80 -0.76
N SER A 60 -12.74 -3.18 -0.22
CA SER A 60 -12.42 -4.58 0.12
C SER A 60 -13.53 -5.20 0.98
N PRO A 61 -13.93 -6.46 0.73
CA PRO A 61 -15.16 -7.06 1.29
C PRO A 61 -15.00 -7.53 2.75
N PHE A 62 -14.38 -6.70 3.61
CA PHE A 62 -14.12 -7.06 5.02
C PHE A 62 -15.37 -7.42 5.80
N ALA A 63 -16.52 -6.77 5.56
CA ALA A 63 -17.75 -7.06 6.27
C ALA A 63 -18.18 -8.52 6.09
N GLU A 64 -18.20 -8.99 4.85
CA GLU A 64 -18.56 -10.38 4.51
C GLU A 64 -17.53 -11.38 4.99
N GLN A 65 -16.25 -11.08 4.79
CA GLN A 65 -15.15 -11.97 5.19
C GLN A 65 -15.06 -12.12 6.71
N CYS A 66 -15.20 -11.04 7.47
CA CYS A 66 -15.25 -11.10 8.93
C CYS A 66 -16.47 -11.88 9.42
N ARG A 67 -17.63 -11.72 8.79
CA ARG A 67 -18.84 -12.49 9.11
C ARG A 67 -18.60 -13.99 8.94
N ILE A 68 -18.07 -14.43 7.79
CA ILE A 68 -17.77 -15.85 7.51
C ILE A 68 -16.86 -16.44 8.59
N VAL A 69 -15.77 -15.79 8.93
CA VAL A 69 -14.80 -16.27 9.92
C VAL A 69 -15.43 -16.33 11.32
N THR A 70 -16.24 -15.32 11.66
CA THR A 70 -16.93 -15.27 12.97
C THR A 70 -17.98 -16.36 13.10
N GLU A 71 -18.80 -16.60 12.07
CA GLU A 71 -19.79 -17.68 12.03
C GLU A 71 -19.16 -19.07 12.08
N ALA A 72 -17.96 -19.23 11.51
CA ALA A 72 -17.15 -20.45 11.62
C ALA A 72 -16.53 -20.65 13.02
N GLY A 73 -16.74 -19.74 13.96
CA GLY A 73 -16.32 -19.84 15.36
C GLY A 73 -14.92 -19.35 15.68
N PHE A 74 -14.39 -18.40 14.89
CA PHE A 74 -13.09 -17.75 15.09
C PHE A 74 -13.18 -16.34 15.69
N ARG A 75 -14.31 -15.98 16.31
CA ARG A 75 -14.41 -14.71 17.06
C ARG A 75 -13.26 -14.61 18.07
N ASP A 76 -12.64 -13.45 18.18
CA ASP A 76 -11.45 -13.19 19.02
C ASP A 76 -10.18 -14.01 18.64
N GLN A 77 -10.20 -14.68 17.48
CA GLN A 77 -9.10 -15.52 17.01
C GLN A 77 -8.67 -15.20 15.56
N PHE A 78 -9.02 -14.06 15.00
CA PHE A 78 -8.57 -13.65 13.66
C PHE A 78 -8.02 -12.22 13.67
N TYR A 79 -7.18 -11.91 12.69
CA TYR A 79 -6.72 -10.56 12.41
C TYR A 79 -7.34 -10.03 11.12
N VAL A 80 -7.46 -8.70 11.06
CA VAL A 80 -7.77 -7.99 9.82
C VAL A 80 -6.51 -7.26 9.35
N ALA A 81 -6.21 -7.33 8.06
CA ALA A 81 -4.95 -6.83 7.50
C ALA A 81 -5.21 -5.86 6.35
N PRO A 82 -5.30 -4.55 6.65
CA PRO A 82 -5.33 -3.52 5.62
C PRO A 82 -3.96 -3.30 5.00
N GLY A 83 -3.92 -2.60 3.88
CA GLY A 83 -2.72 -2.19 3.18
C GLY A 83 -2.34 -0.75 3.42
N ALA A 84 -1.04 -0.48 3.50
CA ALA A 84 -0.49 0.88 3.56
C ALA A 84 -0.66 1.65 2.24
N GLY A 85 -0.98 0.97 1.13
CA GLY A 85 -1.19 1.60 -0.16
C GLY A 85 0.07 2.23 -0.77
N ASN A 86 1.26 1.84 -0.32
CA ASN A 86 2.51 2.50 -0.70
C ASN A 86 3.31 1.76 -1.79
N TRP A 87 3.01 0.49 -2.09
CA TRP A 87 3.68 -0.25 -3.16
C TRP A 87 3.31 0.29 -4.55
N ASN A 88 4.23 0.11 -5.49
CA ASN A 88 4.10 0.62 -6.85
C ASN A 88 3.68 2.09 -6.90
N SER A 89 4.26 2.91 -6.02
CA SER A 89 3.98 4.34 -5.92
C SER A 89 5.24 5.10 -5.49
N PHE A 90 5.40 6.32 -5.96
CA PHE A 90 6.42 7.24 -5.46
C PHE A 90 5.92 8.11 -4.30
N SER A 91 4.61 8.15 -4.08
CA SER A 91 3.95 9.07 -3.15
C SER A 91 3.05 8.39 -2.13
N GLY A 92 2.78 7.09 -2.30
CA GLY A 92 1.69 6.42 -1.62
C GLY A 92 0.32 6.73 -2.25
N ARG A 93 -0.70 5.96 -1.92
CA ARG A 93 -2.11 6.17 -2.28
C ARG A 93 -2.88 6.45 -1.00
N LEU A 94 -2.68 7.65 -0.43
CA LEU A 94 -3.15 7.98 0.93
C LEU A 94 -4.66 7.86 1.10
N ASP A 95 -5.44 8.32 0.12
CA ASP A 95 -6.91 8.26 0.21
C ASP A 95 -7.41 6.81 0.23
N VAL A 96 -6.81 5.94 -0.60
CA VAL A 96 -7.12 4.51 -0.61
C VAL A 96 -6.72 3.85 0.70
N ALA A 97 -5.50 4.10 1.19
CA ALA A 97 -5.01 3.56 2.45
C ALA A 97 -5.88 4.00 3.63
N LYS A 98 -6.23 5.28 3.70
CA LYS A 98 -7.09 5.87 4.74
C LYS A 98 -8.49 5.22 4.75
N ALA A 99 -9.12 5.11 3.59
CA ALA A 99 -10.44 4.47 3.46
C ALA A 99 -10.38 2.98 3.80
N ASN A 100 -9.36 2.26 3.30
CA ASN A 100 -9.15 0.85 3.55
C ASN A 100 -8.90 0.56 5.04
N ILE A 101 -8.00 1.28 5.70
CA ILE A 101 -7.68 1.11 7.13
C ILE A 101 -8.93 1.38 7.99
N ARG A 102 -9.67 2.46 7.72
CA ARG A 102 -10.91 2.80 8.43
C ARG A 102 -11.98 1.72 8.28
N LEU A 103 -12.22 1.27 7.06
CA LEU A 103 -13.15 0.18 6.79
C LEU A 103 -12.74 -1.09 7.57
N THR A 104 -11.46 -1.44 7.48
CA THR A 104 -10.90 -2.63 8.11
C THR A 104 -11.02 -2.59 9.63
N ALA A 105 -10.64 -1.49 10.27
CA ALA A 105 -10.76 -1.30 11.72
C ALA A 105 -12.22 -1.39 12.15
N LYS A 106 -13.12 -0.69 11.46
CA LYS A 106 -14.58 -0.74 11.73
C LYS A 106 -15.14 -2.15 11.65
N GLN A 107 -14.83 -2.89 10.58
CA GLN A 107 -15.35 -4.25 10.41
C GLN A 107 -14.70 -5.24 11.39
N GLY A 108 -13.39 -5.09 11.64
CA GLY A 108 -12.69 -5.88 12.64
C GLY A 108 -13.30 -5.74 14.02
N HIS A 109 -13.55 -4.51 14.47
CA HIS A 109 -14.22 -4.24 15.76
C HIS A 109 -15.63 -4.85 15.81
N ALA A 110 -16.45 -4.62 14.79
CA ALA A 110 -17.83 -5.11 14.74
C ALA A 110 -17.92 -6.63 14.86
N HIS A 111 -16.96 -7.35 14.30
CA HIS A 111 -16.96 -8.82 14.25
C HIS A 111 -16.03 -9.48 15.29
N GLY A 112 -15.37 -8.70 16.16
CA GLY A 112 -14.49 -9.22 17.19
C GLY A 112 -13.18 -9.77 16.63
N ALA A 113 -12.53 -9.03 15.74
CA ALA A 113 -11.14 -9.31 15.38
C ALA A 113 -10.23 -9.11 16.61
N ARG A 114 -9.22 -9.96 16.74
CA ARG A 114 -8.21 -9.88 17.79
C ARG A 114 -7.34 -8.63 17.67
N GLY A 115 -7.15 -8.14 16.45
CA GLY A 115 -6.35 -6.97 16.16
C GLY A 115 -6.25 -6.67 14.67
N LEU A 116 -5.51 -5.61 14.37
CA LEU A 116 -5.22 -5.13 13.03
C LEU A 116 -3.73 -5.32 12.72
N LEU A 117 -3.42 -5.86 11.55
CA LEU A 117 -2.07 -6.05 11.03
C LEU A 117 -1.88 -5.21 9.77
N LEU A 118 -1.33 -4.00 9.90
CA LEU A 118 -1.02 -3.17 8.74
C LEU A 118 0.07 -3.84 7.89
N THR A 119 -0.18 -3.93 6.58
CA THR A 119 0.76 -4.52 5.63
C THR A 119 1.36 -3.49 4.69
N ALA A 120 2.62 -3.65 4.35
CA ALA A 120 3.33 -2.90 3.31
C ALA A 120 4.14 -3.87 2.44
N TRP A 121 4.13 -3.67 1.13
CA TRP A 121 4.75 -4.58 0.18
C TRP A 121 5.79 -3.86 -0.66
N GLY A 122 6.86 -4.53 -1.03
CA GLY A 122 7.97 -4.01 -1.83
C GLY A 122 7.94 -4.47 -3.28
N ASP A 123 6.77 -4.43 -3.91
CA ASP A 123 6.55 -4.93 -5.27
C ASP A 123 7.42 -4.25 -6.32
N ASN A 124 7.72 -4.99 -7.39
CA ASN A 124 8.33 -4.48 -8.62
C ASN A 124 9.60 -3.64 -8.43
N GLY A 125 10.48 -4.03 -7.52
CA GLY A 125 11.79 -3.39 -7.33
C GLY A 125 11.82 -2.37 -6.18
N HIS A 126 10.73 -2.26 -5.40
CA HIS A 126 10.68 -1.45 -4.17
C HIS A 126 11.10 0.02 -4.41
N HIS A 127 10.41 0.70 -5.34
CA HIS A 127 10.71 2.10 -5.66
C HIS A 127 10.01 3.11 -4.74
N GLN A 128 9.11 2.65 -3.87
CA GLN A 128 8.44 3.53 -2.91
C GLN A 128 9.39 3.97 -1.78
N PRO A 129 9.40 5.28 -1.47
CA PRO A 129 10.13 5.81 -0.33
C PRO A 129 9.52 5.37 1.01
N TRP A 130 10.33 5.28 2.06
CA TRP A 130 9.85 4.91 3.40
C TRP A 130 8.83 5.87 3.98
N PHE A 131 8.95 7.16 3.71
CA PHE A 131 8.00 8.15 4.23
C PHE A 131 6.55 7.89 3.76
N THR A 132 6.35 7.21 2.64
CA THR A 132 5.01 6.86 2.15
C THR A 132 4.25 5.91 3.07
N LEU A 133 4.95 5.25 3.98
CA LEU A 133 4.37 4.37 5.01
C LEU A 133 3.90 5.15 6.24
N TYR A 134 4.48 6.31 6.55
CA TYR A 134 4.23 7.04 7.80
C TYR A 134 2.76 7.40 8.02
N PRO A 135 2.02 7.95 7.04
CA PRO A 135 0.60 8.23 7.22
C PRO A 135 -0.21 6.98 7.59
N ALA A 136 0.03 5.85 6.90
CA ALA A 136 -0.69 4.62 7.13
C ALA A 136 -0.41 4.02 8.53
N LEU A 137 0.82 4.12 9.04
CA LEU A 137 1.18 3.70 10.40
C LEU A 137 0.40 4.49 11.45
N ILE A 138 0.34 5.81 11.31
CA ILE A 138 -0.35 6.70 12.24
C ILE A 138 -1.86 6.44 12.20
N ILE A 139 -2.44 6.38 10.99
CA ILE A 139 -3.87 6.13 10.80
C ILE A 139 -4.25 4.75 11.37
N ALA A 140 -3.48 3.70 11.07
CA ALA A 140 -3.76 2.36 11.58
C ALA A 140 -3.68 2.30 13.10
N SER A 141 -2.72 2.98 13.71
CA SER A 141 -2.63 3.10 15.16
C SER A 141 -3.85 3.81 15.75
N ALA A 142 -4.23 4.97 15.24
CA ALA A 142 -5.37 5.75 15.71
C ALA A 142 -6.68 4.96 15.57
N GLU A 143 -6.97 4.42 14.38
CA GLU A 143 -8.20 3.67 14.10
C GLU A 143 -8.29 2.36 14.92
N SER A 144 -7.16 1.72 15.23
CA SER A 144 -7.14 0.54 16.12
C SER A 144 -7.61 0.87 17.53
N HIS A 145 -7.45 2.12 17.97
CA HIS A 145 -7.88 2.63 19.28
C HIS A 145 -9.20 3.40 19.22
N GLY A 146 -9.91 3.35 18.09
CA GLY A 146 -11.19 4.05 17.90
C GLY A 146 -11.04 5.56 17.77
N GLN A 147 -9.86 6.04 17.40
CA GLN A 147 -9.58 7.46 17.15
C GLN A 147 -9.46 7.70 15.64
N THR A 148 -10.01 8.83 15.19
CA THR A 148 -9.90 9.27 13.79
C THR A 148 -9.19 10.61 13.78
N LEU A 149 -8.10 10.68 13.04
CA LEU A 149 -7.35 11.91 12.85
C LEU A 149 -7.86 12.67 11.61
N ASP A 150 -7.91 14.00 11.70
CA ASP A 150 -8.04 14.85 10.53
C ASP A 150 -6.68 15.00 9.81
N GLU A 151 -6.67 15.73 8.72
CA GLU A 151 -5.47 15.87 7.88
C GLU A 151 -4.39 16.72 8.53
N ALA A 152 -4.79 17.75 9.28
CA ALA A 152 -3.85 18.63 9.97
C ALA A 152 -3.19 17.89 11.14
N GLU A 153 -3.98 17.15 11.90
CA GLU A 153 -3.49 16.29 12.99
C GLU A 153 -2.54 15.20 12.46
N LEU A 154 -2.86 14.59 11.33
CA LEU A 154 -2.00 13.60 10.68
C LEU A 154 -0.67 14.22 10.27
N ALA A 155 -0.69 15.36 9.60
CA ALA A 155 0.52 16.07 9.15
C ALA A 155 1.40 16.50 10.34
N GLU A 156 0.80 17.06 11.39
CA GLU A 156 1.53 17.45 12.61
C GLU A 156 2.14 16.23 13.33
N THR A 157 1.42 15.10 13.34
CA THR A 157 1.91 13.86 13.94
C THR A 157 3.10 13.30 13.16
N ILE A 158 3.06 13.38 11.81
CA ILE A 158 4.20 12.99 10.97
C ILE A 158 5.42 13.84 11.30
N ASP A 159 5.26 15.17 11.31
CA ASP A 159 6.37 16.08 11.63
C ASP A 159 6.95 15.80 13.03
N THR A 160 6.09 15.52 14.00
CA THR A 160 6.52 15.27 15.37
C THR A 160 7.25 13.94 15.56
N LEU A 161 6.79 12.89 14.92
CA LEU A 161 7.33 11.54 15.13
C LEU A 161 8.52 11.21 14.23
N PHE A 162 8.54 11.71 13.01
CA PHE A 162 9.52 11.30 12.01
C PHE A 162 10.51 12.41 11.62
N TYR A 163 10.20 13.66 11.95
CA TYR A 163 11.04 14.85 11.65
C TYR A 163 11.15 15.78 12.87
N PRO A 164 11.46 15.26 14.08
CA PRO A 164 11.39 16.04 15.32
C PRO A 164 12.38 17.22 15.37
N ASP A 165 13.51 17.10 14.69
CA ASP A 165 14.60 18.09 14.69
C ASP A 165 14.63 18.93 13.41
N GLU A 166 13.62 18.78 12.54
CA GLU A 166 13.56 19.46 11.25
C GLU A 166 12.45 20.54 11.21
N PRO A 167 12.50 21.50 10.28
CA PRO A 167 11.41 22.45 10.07
C PRO A 167 10.10 21.73 9.79
N LYS A 168 9.00 22.25 10.32
CA LYS A 168 7.66 21.73 10.04
C LYS A 168 7.29 21.86 8.56
N GLY A 169 6.47 20.93 8.07
CA GLY A 169 5.96 20.96 6.70
C GLY A 169 6.20 19.67 5.91
N HIS A 170 7.04 18.77 6.44
CA HIS A 170 7.23 17.43 5.85
C HIS A 170 5.93 16.66 5.84
N GLY A 171 5.19 16.62 6.95
CA GLY A 171 3.91 15.94 7.06
C GLY A 171 2.87 16.46 6.07
N THR A 172 2.75 17.80 5.93
CA THR A 172 1.87 18.41 4.94
C THR A 172 2.23 17.99 3.51
N SER A 173 3.52 18.00 3.19
CA SER A 173 4.02 17.62 1.87
C SER A 173 3.81 16.14 1.57
N ILE A 174 4.00 15.26 2.56
CA ILE A 174 3.75 13.81 2.45
C ILE A 174 2.26 13.55 2.22
N CYS A 175 1.36 14.21 2.97
CA CYS A 175 -0.08 14.08 2.77
C CYS A 175 -0.49 14.57 1.37
N ALA A 176 -0.02 15.73 0.95
CA ALA A 176 -0.31 16.27 -0.38
C ALA A 176 0.19 15.34 -1.51
N LEU A 177 1.40 14.78 -1.39
CA LEU A 177 1.91 13.77 -2.33
C LEU A 177 1.01 12.54 -2.39
N GLY A 178 0.61 12.01 -1.23
CA GLY A 178 -0.22 10.81 -1.14
C GLY A 178 -1.63 10.97 -1.71
N GLN A 179 -2.09 12.20 -1.92
CA GLN A 179 -3.41 12.53 -2.47
C GLN A 179 -3.41 12.73 -4.00
N ILE A 180 -2.24 12.72 -4.65
CA ILE A 180 -2.15 12.97 -6.11
C ILE A 180 -3.01 11.99 -6.92
N ASP A 181 -2.99 10.70 -6.58
CA ASP A 181 -3.80 9.69 -7.27
C ASP A 181 -5.31 9.92 -7.08
N GLY A 182 -5.73 10.52 -5.97
CA GLY A 182 -7.13 10.89 -5.69
C GLY A 182 -7.70 11.98 -6.63
N LEU A 183 -6.84 12.68 -7.38
CA LEU A 183 -7.23 13.64 -8.39
C LEU A 183 -7.70 12.99 -9.71
N LEU A 184 -7.49 11.69 -9.86
CA LEU A 184 -7.87 10.92 -11.03
C LEU A 184 -9.20 10.20 -10.79
N THR A 185 -10.14 10.31 -11.74
CA THR A 185 -11.47 9.69 -11.62
C THR A 185 -11.38 8.16 -11.70
N GLN A 186 -10.44 7.65 -12.47
CA GLN A 186 -10.21 6.22 -12.65
C GLN A 186 -8.76 5.89 -12.28
N PRO A 187 -8.46 5.75 -10.99
CA PRO A 187 -7.13 5.33 -10.57
C PRO A 187 -6.82 3.94 -11.14
N SER A 188 -5.55 3.66 -11.38
CA SER A 188 -5.08 2.35 -11.83
C SER A 188 -4.80 1.45 -10.60
N PRO A 189 -5.81 0.78 -10.02
CA PRO A 189 -5.53 -0.12 -8.90
C PRO A 189 -4.76 -1.37 -9.42
N PRO A 190 -3.91 -1.96 -8.61
CA PRO A 190 -3.49 -1.57 -7.26
C PRO A 190 -2.29 -0.60 -7.22
N ASN A 191 -1.98 0.08 -8.31
CA ASN A 191 -0.78 0.89 -8.47
C ASN A 191 -1.10 2.39 -8.49
N SER A 192 -0.10 3.24 -8.18
CA SER A 192 -0.16 4.67 -8.48
C SER A 192 -0.09 4.90 -10.00
N PHE A 193 -0.94 5.80 -10.49
CA PHE A 193 -1.01 6.08 -11.94
C PHE A 193 0.30 6.68 -12.46
N LEU A 194 0.85 7.71 -11.78
CA LEU A 194 2.07 8.38 -12.23
C LEU A 194 3.30 7.47 -12.13
N ASN A 195 3.35 6.58 -11.14
CA ASN A 195 4.36 5.54 -11.07
C ASN A 195 4.24 4.58 -12.26
N SER A 196 3.03 4.11 -12.55
CA SER A 196 2.77 3.24 -13.70
C SER A 196 3.16 3.93 -15.02
N ALA A 197 2.83 5.21 -15.18
CA ALA A 197 3.20 6.00 -16.34
C ALA A 197 4.71 6.18 -16.49
N PHE A 198 5.44 6.34 -15.37
CA PHE A 198 6.90 6.45 -15.37
C PHE A 198 7.57 5.17 -15.91
N PHE A 199 7.07 3.99 -15.51
CA PHE A 199 7.64 2.70 -15.90
C PHE A 199 7.10 2.13 -17.23
N ALA A 200 5.94 2.58 -17.69
CA ALA A 200 5.31 2.08 -18.92
C ALA A 200 6.20 2.23 -20.15
N ASN A 201 6.17 1.27 -21.05
CA ASN A 201 6.65 1.50 -22.40
C ASN A 201 5.63 2.36 -23.19
N GLU A 202 6.01 2.86 -24.37
CA GLU A 202 5.16 3.78 -25.17
C GLU A 202 3.80 3.16 -25.54
N LYS A 203 3.78 1.85 -25.84
CA LYS A 203 2.54 1.15 -26.15
C LYS A 203 1.63 1.04 -24.91
N GLN A 204 2.17 0.65 -23.76
CA GLN A 204 1.41 0.57 -22.51
C GLN A 204 0.86 1.93 -22.09
N LEU A 205 1.69 2.98 -22.18
CA LEU A 205 1.28 4.33 -21.85
C LEU A 205 0.09 4.76 -22.72
N LYS A 206 0.20 4.61 -24.04
CA LYS A 206 -0.82 5.06 -24.99
C LYS A 206 -2.09 4.22 -24.95
N ASP A 207 -1.96 2.89 -24.93
CA ASP A 207 -3.09 1.99 -25.13
C ASP A 207 -3.82 1.63 -23.82
N SER A 208 -3.12 1.72 -22.67
CA SER A 208 -3.65 1.23 -21.39
C SER A 208 -3.81 2.31 -20.33
N LEU A 209 -2.90 3.28 -20.23
CA LEU A 209 -2.92 4.27 -19.15
C LEU A 209 -3.63 5.56 -19.55
N LEU A 210 -3.26 6.18 -20.67
CA LEU A 210 -3.87 7.45 -21.10
C LEU A 210 -5.39 7.39 -21.27
N PRO A 211 -6.00 6.29 -21.73
CA PRO A 211 -7.47 6.18 -21.78
C PRO A 211 -8.17 6.23 -20.42
N LEU A 212 -7.44 6.04 -19.29
CA LEU A 212 -7.98 6.12 -17.93
C LEU A 212 -8.03 7.54 -17.38
N THR A 213 -7.52 8.53 -18.11
CA THR A 213 -7.41 9.92 -17.66
C THR A 213 -7.89 10.89 -18.70
N ASN A 214 -8.01 12.16 -18.32
CA ASN A 214 -8.26 13.25 -19.24
C ASN A 214 -7.27 14.42 -18.97
N PRO A 215 -7.11 15.35 -19.94
CA PRO A 215 -6.16 16.45 -19.80
C PRO A 215 -6.38 17.36 -18.59
N THR A 216 -7.64 17.52 -18.14
CA THR A 216 -7.96 18.36 -16.98
C THR A 216 -7.46 17.71 -15.69
N GLU A 217 -7.62 16.41 -15.53
CA GLU A 217 -7.11 15.66 -14.36
C GLU A 217 -5.57 15.71 -14.31
N LEU A 218 -4.91 15.46 -15.45
CA LEU A 218 -3.46 15.54 -15.54
C LEU A 218 -2.95 16.96 -15.24
N THR A 219 -3.69 18.00 -15.64
CA THR A 219 -3.35 19.39 -15.28
C THR A 219 -3.44 19.62 -13.77
N LYS A 220 -4.51 19.14 -13.13
CA LYS A 220 -4.67 19.22 -11.66
C LYS A 220 -3.55 18.50 -10.93
N CYS A 221 -3.13 17.31 -11.39
CA CYS A 221 -1.96 16.62 -10.83
C CYS A 221 -0.69 17.49 -10.93
N GLY A 222 -0.50 18.16 -12.05
CA GLY A 222 0.63 19.08 -12.26
C GLY A 222 0.59 20.30 -11.32
N GLU A 223 -0.57 20.91 -11.15
CA GLU A 223 -0.79 22.02 -10.22
C GLU A 223 -0.50 21.59 -8.77
N ALA A 224 -1.03 20.44 -8.36
CA ALA A 224 -0.80 19.89 -7.03
C ALA A 224 0.69 19.57 -6.78
N LEU A 225 1.38 18.94 -7.74
CA LEU A 225 2.82 18.68 -7.63
C LEU A 225 3.66 19.98 -7.55
N ASN A 226 3.24 21.04 -8.26
CA ASN A 226 3.93 22.34 -8.23
C ASN A 226 3.67 23.11 -6.93
N ALA A 227 2.59 22.84 -6.24
CA ALA A 227 2.26 23.46 -4.95
C ALA A 227 3.08 22.87 -3.79
N ILE A 228 3.68 21.70 -3.96
CA ILE A 228 4.53 21.10 -2.92
C ILE A 228 5.91 21.76 -2.96
N PRO A 229 6.33 22.43 -1.88
CA PRO A 229 7.69 22.98 -1.80
C PRO A 229 8.71 21.85 -1.86
N THR A 230 9.83 22.06 -2.54
CA THR A 230 10.94 21.10 -2.57
C THR A 230 12.14 21.59 -1.77
N ASP A 231 12.24 22.90 -1.55
CA ASP A 231 13.31 23.52 -0.79
C ASP A 231 13.06 23.33 0.72
N GLY A 232 14.06 22.84 1.43
CA GLY A 232 13.97 22.60 2.88
C GLY A 232 13.25 21.32 3.29
N LEU A 233 12.81 20.49 2.33
CA LEU A 233 12.28 19.15 2.61
C LEU A 233 13.39 18.10 2.63
N ASP A 234 13.09 16.96 3.27
CA ASP A 234 13.91 15.76 3.14
C ASP A 234 14.15 15.45 1.66
N PRO A 235 15.41 15.18 1.25
CA PRO A 235 15.74 14.88 -0.15
C PRO A 235 14.98 13.72 -0.77
N GLU A 236 14.50 12.76 0.03
CA GLU A 236 13.69 11.65 -0.46
C GLU A 236 12.27 12.12 -0.86
N ILE A 237 11.66 13.04 -0.10
CA ILE A 237 10.38 13.66 -0.45
C ILE A 237 10.54 14.51 -1.73
N ALA A 238 11.58 15.33 -1.81
CA ALA A 238 11.87 16.11 -2.99
C ALA A 238 12.09 15.24 -4.24
N LEU A 239 12.79 14.10 -4.11
CA LEU A 239 12.96 13.14 -5.19
C LEU A 239 11.62 12.54 -5.62
N SER A 240 10.74 12.23 -4.68
CA SER A 240 9.40 11.69 -4.97
C SER A 240 8.56 12.66 -5.81
N VAL A 241 8.58 13.97 -5.50
CA VAL A 241 7.94 15.01 -6.34
C VAL A 241 8.47 14.95 -7.77
N ARG A 242 9.80 14.85 -7.94
CA ARG A 242 10.47 14.81 -9.26
C ARG A 242 10.13 13.55 -10.05
N LEU A 243 10.07 12.39 -9.39
CA LEU A 243 9.68 11.11 -10.02
C LEU A 243 8.22 11.12 -10.49
N ASN A 244 7.29 11.64 -9.66
CA ASN A 244 5.89 11.81 -10.06
C ASN A 244 5.77 12.79 -11.22
N ARG A 245 6.53 13.91 -11.21
CA ARG A 245 6.57 14.87 -12.32
C ARG A 245 7.05 14.23 -13.60
N ALA A 246 8.10 13.40 -13.55
CA ALA A 246 8.58 12.68 -14.73
C ALA A 246 7.52 11.73 -15.32
N GLY A 247 6.74 11.04 -14.48
CA GLY A 247 5.59 10.23 -14.92
C GLY A 247 4.50 11.09 -15.58
N LEU A 248 4.18 12.24 -15.01
CA LEU A 248 3.20 13.19 -15.54
C LEU A 248 3.62 13.79 -16.89
N GLU A 249 4.89 14.19 -17.03
CA GLU A 249 5.44 14.74 -18.28
C GLU A 249 5.31 13.77 -19.45
N ARG A 250 5.50 12.47 -19.18
CA ARG A 250 5.25 11.43 -20.18
C ARG A 250 3.78 11.36 -20.60
N CYS A 251 2.84 11.47 -19.65
CA CYS A 251 1.41 11.50 -19.98
C CYS A 251 1.03 12.72 -20.82
N LEU A 252 1.66 13.85 -20.57
CA LEU A 252 1.40 15.10 -21.29
C LEU A 252 2.20 15.25 -22.59
N ASN A 253 2.99 14.26 -22.95
CA ASN A 253 3.93 14.30 -24.11
C ASN A 253 4.84 15.54 -24.08
N LYS A 254 5.29 15.91 -22.86
CA LYS A 254 6.21 17.04 -22.64
C LYS A 254 7.66 16.57 -22.66
N THR A 255 8.56 17.49 -23.03
CA THR A 255 9.98 17.26 -22.83
C THR A 255 10.26 17.07 -21.34
N ALA A 256 11.06 16.05 -21.02
CA ALA A 256 11.45 15.79 -19.64
C ALA A 256 12.18 16.98 -19.05
N SER A 257 11.71 17.48 -17.90
CA SER A 257 12.34 18.61 -17.18
C SER A 257 13.68 18.22 -16.57
N GLU A 258 13.90 16.91 -16.39
CA GLU A 258 15.12 16.37 -15.80
C GLU A 258 15.57 15.09 -16.52
N SER A 259 16.89 14.87 -16.52
CA SER A 259 17.45 13.66 -17.13
C SER A 259 17.18 12.42 -16.28
N LYS A 260 16.79 11.31 -16.90
CA LYS A 260 16.66 10.02 -16.20
C LYS A 260 17.95 9.60 -15.49
N ALA A 261 19.11 9.92 -16.03
CA ALA A 261 20.39 9.62 -15.41
C ALA A 261 20.55 10.31 -14.05
N GLN A 262 20.06 11.54 -13.91
CA GLN A 262 20.06 12.25 -12.62
C GLN A 262 19.07 11.61 -11.65
N LEU A 263 17.85 11.30 -12.08
CA LEU A 263 16.86 10.61 -11.24
C LEU A 263 17.37 9.27 -10.73
N VAL A 264 18.02 8.48 -11.60
CA VAL A 264 18.64 7.19 -11.23
C VAL A 264 19.75 7.36 -10.20
N LYS A 265 20.59 8.37 -10.37
CA LYS A 265 21.68 8.68 -9.43
C LYS A 265 21.13 9.06 -8.06
N ASP A 266 20.12 9.93 -8.03
CA ASP A 266 19.52 10.41 -6.79
C ASP A 266 18.74 9.29 -6.09
N PHE A 267 18.01 8.45 -6.84
CA PHE A 267 17.36 7.26 -6.31
C PHE A 267 18.37 6.32 -5.65
N ALA A 268 19.49 6.02 -6.32
CA ALA A 268 20.54 5.18 -5.74
C ALA A 268 21.15 5.80 -4.47
N THR A 269 21.23 7.14 -4.40
CA THR A 269 21.73 7.85 -3.23
C THR A 269 20.77 7.72 -2.05
N GLN A 270 19.45 7.90 -2.27
CA GLN A 270 18.44 7.75 -1.23
C GLN A 270 18.31 6.28 -0.79
N TRP A 271 18.33 5.34 -1.73
CA TRP A 271 18.32 3.90 -1.41
C TRP A 271 19.38 3.54 -0.37
N ARG A 272 20.63 4.01 -0.57
CA ARG A 272 21.77 3.70 0.32
C ARG A 272 21.66 4.27 1.72
N LYS A 273 20.79 5.26 1.94
CA LYS A 273 20.52 5.79 3.29
C LYS A 273 19.63 4.84 4.11
N HIS A 274 18.69 4.16 3.46
CA HIS A 274 17.63 3.43 4.13
C HIS A 274 17.69 1.92 3.90
N SER A 275 18.42 1.46 2.90
CA SER A 275 18.44 0.05 2.48
C SER A 275 19.85 -0.44 2.21
N ARG A 276 20.03 -1.74 2.30
CA ARG A 276 21.31 -2.38 1.92
C ARG A 276 21.51 -2.35 0.41
N GLU A 277 22.75 -2.51 -0.05
CA GLU A 277 23.12 -2.52 -1.47
C GLU A 277 22.46 -3.67 -2.25
N GLY A 278 22.17 -4.78 -1.60
CA GLY A 278 21.43 -5.89 -2.20
C GLY A 278 20.02 -5.45 -2.65
N GLY A 279 19.69 -5.74 -3.91
CA GLY A 279 18.42 -5.31 -4.53
C GLY A 279 18.52 -3.99 -5.30
N LEU A 280 19.46 -3.09 -4.99
CA LEU A 280 19.58 -1.81 -5.72
C LEU A 280 19.78 -2.02 -7.23
N ALA A 281 20.64 -2.94 -7.63
CA ALA A 281 20.87 -3.22 -9.04
C ALA A 281 19.61 -3.68 -9.78
N GLU A 282 18.78 -4.52 -9.13
CA GLU A 282 17.49 -4.94 -9.67
C GLU A 282 16.52 -3.77 -9.79
N SER A 283 16.41 -2.94 -8.75
CA SER A 283 15.55 -1.76 -8.74
C SER A 283 15.94 -0.78 -9.85
N LEU A 284 17.24 -0.50 -10.00
CA LEU A 284 17.74 0.38 -11.06
C LEU A 284 17.51 -0.17 -12.46
N ALA A 285 17.63 -1.49 -12.65
CA ALA A 285 17.42 -2.13 -13.94
C ALA A 285 15.98 -2.02 -14.44
N ARG A 286 15.01 -1.80 -13.54
CA ARG A 286 13.59 -1.60 -13.88
C ARG A 286 13.28 -0.18 -14.34
N ILE A 287 14.10 0.81 -13.99
CA ILE A 287 13.91 2.20 -14.45
C ILE A 287 14.12 2.24 -15.97
N PRO A 288 13.14 2.71 -16.77
CA PRO A 288 13.23 2.71 -18.22
C PRO A 288 14.47 3.47 -18.71
N ARG A 289 15.17 2.92 -19.72
CA ARG A 289 16.33 3.58 -20.35
C ARG A 289 15.93 4.78 -21.20
#